data_404a5036116821056e3cd7247c543975
#
_entry.id   404a5036116821056e3cd7247c543975
#
_cell.length_a   1.000
_cell.length_b   1.000
_cell.length_c   1.000
_cell.angle_alpha   90.00
_cell.angle_beta   90.00
_cell.angle_gamma   90.00
#
_symmetry.space_group_name_H-M   'P 1'
#
loop_
_entity.id
_entity.type
_entity.pdbx_description
1 polymer ?
#
loop_
_entity_poly.entity_id
_entity_poly.type
_entity_poly.pdbx_seq_one_letter_code
_entity_poly.pdbx_strand_id
1 'polypeptide(L)'
;MLITLSISCKRDTDIVDPTPVVNPGQPTTPATGAVTPVAAPEGAAITAIIGPAGGTIESADKRIQVQIPAGALTTSQTISVQPLGQNNCPAGSGQAFRLTPHGLTFAKPATVTFQYTSKDVNGTAPELLRVAYQTDKGSWQSPSVKGLDTTARTVSIQTTHFSDWGLFKSMYISPDQSFVNPGGSQQLRVFQTGKPLVEGDELFVPLPTLVDTKYIEKWSLAGAGTLAHQHNTGDYYAPETIPATNPVSVTVFLNKTETIDGKVYKDLRLVTSIFVAPEGVSIQIGAGGAWQTFPGGANINSTQNIILGKTGDTFAMVGWVGKPTGVYQWTAGTTVSFVSQNGPTMTYSHLYGKNVSGGSLQVNNEHETWVVGTFTLTSSGWIESVPPPKYGTTSIRGVFRVKRV
;
A
#
# COMPACT_ATOMS: atom_id res chain seq x y z
N MET A 1 -16.07 -73.23 -1.97
CA MET A 1 -14.69 -72.72 -2.00
C MET A 1 -14.77 -71.32 -2.64
N LEU A 2 -15.02 -70.30 -1.81
CA LEU A 2 -15.12 -68.86 -2.25
C LEU A 2 -13.77 -68.22 -2.07
N ILE A 3 -13.24 -67.69 -3.16
CA ILE A 3 -11.99 -66.90 -3.17
C ILE A 3 -12.41 -65.43 -3.15
N THR A 4 -12.16 -64.77 -2.04
CA THR A 4 -12.29 -63.29 -1.92
C THR A 4 -11.01 -62.63 -2.39
N LEU A 5 -11.04 -61.86 -3.49
CA LEU A 5 -9.98 -60.96 -3.91
C LEU A 5 -10.12 -59.67 -3.13
N SER A 6 -9.13 -59.35 -2.30
CA SER A 6 -8.94 -58.05 -1.70
C SER A 6 -8.12 -57.15 -2.63
N ILE A 7 -8.75 -56.10 -3.17
CA ILE A 7 -8.05 -55.04 -3.92
C ILE A 7 -7.53 -54.02 -2.91
N SER A 8 -6.22 -53.99 -2.75
CA SER A 8 -5.52 -52.94 -1.97
C SER A 8 -5.23 -51.74 -2.89
N CYS A 9 -5.95 -50.66 -2.70
CA CYS A 9 -5.56 -49.37 -3.29
C CYS A 9 -4.38 -48.78 -2.52
N LYS A 10 -3.20 -48.83 -3.12
CA LYS A 10 -2.06 -47.96 -2.70
C LYS A 10 -2.39 -46.53 -3.09
N ARG A 11 -2.44 -45.64 -2.11
CA ARG A 11 -2.33 -44.18 -2.33
C ARG A 11 -0.88 -43.87 -2.61
N ASP A 12 -0.58 -43.50 -3.83
CA ASP A 12 0.68 -42.78 -4.14
C ASP A 12 0.56 -41.33 -3.62
N THR A 13 1.25 -41.08 -2.52
CA THR A 13 1.50 -39.75 -2.01
C THR A 13 2.97 -39.41 -2.25
N ASP A 14 3.31 -39.12 -3.48
CA ASP A 14 4.59 -38.46 -3.81
C ASP A 14 4.29 -37.09 -4.39
N ILE A 15 3.91 -36.15 -3.51
CA ILE A 15 4.12 -34.73 -3.78
C ILE A 15 5.52 -34.42 -3.26
N VAL A 16 6.50 -34.52 -4.15
CA VAL A 16 7.84 -34.02 -3.88
C VAL A 16 7.80 -32.51 -4.00
N ASP A 17 7.70 -31.84 -2.85
CA ASP A 17 7.95 -30.42 -2.72
C ASP A 17 9.47 -30.19 -2.99
N PRO A 18 9.86 -29.38 -3.99
CA PRO A 18 11.27 -29.09 -4.21
C PRO A 18 11.76 -28.12 -3.13
N THR A 19 12.17 -28.66 -1.99
CA THR A 19 13.00 -27.89 -1.05
C THR A 19 14.30 -27.51 -1.74
N PRO A 20 14.66 -26.22 -1.82
CA PRO A 20 15.97 -25.83 -2.31
C PRO A 20 17.02 -26.34 -1.32
N VAL A 21 17.82 -27.28 -1.75
CA VAL A 21 19.02 -27.73 -1.03
C VAL A 21 19.99 -26.56 -0.95
N VAL A 22 20.08 -25.93 0.20
CA VAL A 22 21.14 -24.94 0.48
C VAL A 22 22.43 -25.71 0.75
N ASN A 23 23.32 -25.72 -0.24
CA ASN A 23 24.64 -26.29 -0.13
C ASN A 23 25.53 -25.35 0.71
N PRO A 24 26.06 -25.72 1.86
CA PRO A 24 27.00 -24.89 2.61
C PRO A 24 28.38 -24.97 1.95
N GLY A 25 28.76 -23.92 1.22
CA GLY A 25 30.11 -23.82 0.68
C GLY A 25 30.24 -23.23 -0.72
N GLN A 26 29.19 -22.62 -1.28
CA GLN A 26 29.31 -21.94 -2.57
C GLN A 26 29.95 -20.56 -2.37
N PRO A 27 30.99 -20.19 -3.14
CA PRO A 27 31.57 -18.86 -3.10
C PRO A 27 30.45 -17.85 -3.40
N THR A 28 30.28 -16.85 -2.53
CA THR A 28 29.33 -15.78 -2.73
C THR A 28 29.72 -15.02 -4.00
N THR A 29 29.07 -15.35 -5.11
CA THR A 29 29.10 -14.50 -6.30
C THR A 29 28.67 -13.11 -5.85
N PRO A 30 29.37 -12.02 -6.20
CA PRO A 30 28.91 -10.67 -5.90
C PRO A 30 27.46 -10.55 -6.35
N ALA A 31 26.58 -10.10 -5.46
CA ALA A 31 25.17 -9.95 -5.79
C ALA A 31 25.06 -8.94 -6.95
N THR A 32 24.89 -9.46 -8.16
CA THR A 32 24.58 -8.62 -9.31
C THR A 32 23.18 -8.07 -9.08
N GLY A 33 23.01 -6.74 -9.17
CA GLY A 33 21.71 -6.11 -9.04
C GLY A 33 20.70 -6.71 -10.01
N ALA A 34 19.44 -6.74 -9.61
CA ALA A 34 18.36 -7.18 -10.51
C ALA A 34 18.31 -6.24 -11.71
N VAL A 35 18.25 -6.82 -12.91
CA VAL A 35 18.05 -6.08 -14.16
C VAL A 35 16.56 -6.05 -14.46
N THR A 36 16.02 -4.86 -14.64
CA THR A 36 14.61 -4.66 -14.97
C THR A 36 14.47 -3.77 -16.21
N PRO A 37 13.37 -3.86 -16.96
CA PRO A 37 13.14 -2.98 -18.09
C PRO A 37 13.17 -1.50 -17.68
N VAL A 38 13.66 -0.65 -18.57
CA VAL A 38 13.56 0.81 -18.41
C VAL A 38 12.09 1.20 -18.57
N ALA A 39 11.56 1.93 -17.60
CA ALA A 39 10.16 2.36 -17.64
C ALA A 39 9.95 3.48 -18.68
N ALA A 40 8.79 3.46 -19.32
CA ALA A 40 8.38 4.54 -20.22
C ALA A 40 8.01 5.81 -19.43
N PRO A 41 8.30 7.02 -19.94
CA PRO A 41 7.81 8.25 -19.36
C PRO A 41 6.27 8.31 -19.36
N GLU A 42 5.70 8.92 -18.30
CA GLU A 42 4.26 9.18 -18.17
C GLU A 42 4.03 10.66 -17.83
N GLY A 43 3.15 11.29 -18.60
CA GLY A 43 2.84 12.71 -18.40
C GLY A 43 3.93 13.68 -18.89
N ALA A 44 3.72 14.96 -18.60
CA ALA A 44 4.61 16.02 -19.04
C ALA A 44 5.84 16.17 -18.14
N ALA A 45 6.99 16.43 -18.75
CA ALA A 45 8.19 16.78 -18.03
C ALA A 45 8.12 18.23 -17.51
N ILE A 46 8.62 18.47 -16.30
CA ILE A 46 8.92 19.80 -15.79
C ILE A 46 10.38 20.11 -16.15
N THR A 47 10.65 21.30 -16.68
CA THR A 47 11.99 21.70 -17.10
C THR A 47 12.40 23.02 -16.45
N ALA A 48 13.70 23.16 -16.18
CA ALA A 48 14.30 24.39 -15.69
C ALA A 48 15.72 24.57 -16.29
N ILE A 49 16.13 25.81 -16.58
CA ILE A 49 17.50 26.12 -16.96
C ILE A 49 18.27 26.42 -15.67
N ILE A 50 19.26 25.59 -15.35
CA ILE A 50 20.09 25.70 -14.16
C ILE A 50 21.54 25.82 -14.59
N GLY A 51 22.24 26.80 -14.04
CA GLY A 51 23.62 27.13 -14.41
C GLY A 51 24.57 27.10 -13.21
N PRO A 52 25.74 27.78 -13.31
CA PRO A 52 26.76 27.77 -12.27
C PRO A 52 26.32 28.32 -10.90
N ALA A 53 25.26 29.13 -10.86
CA ALA A 53 24.66 29.59 -9.61
C ALA A 53 23.90 28.53 -8.83
N GLY A 54 23.67 27.34 -9.45
CA GLY A 54 22.81 26.31 -8.90
C GLY A 54 21.33 26.64 -9.08
N GLY A 55 20.47 25.80 -8.49
CA GLY A 55 19.02 25.98 -8.56
C GLY A 55 18.28 24.76 -8.06
N THR A 56 16.95 24.85 -8.08
CA THR A 56 16.05 23.77 -7.65
C THR A 56 15.01 23.52 -8.72
N ILE A 57 14.67 22.25 -8.91
CA ILE A 57 13.56 21.81 -9.75
C ILE A 57 12.77 20.74 -9.00
N GLU A 58 11.45 20.72 -9.15
CA GLU A 58 10.57 19.72 -8.51
C GLU A 58 9.51 19.21 -9.50
N SER A 59 8.98 18.02 -9.25
CA SER A 59 7.83 17.51 -10.00
C SER A 59 6.55 18.31 -9.68
N ALA A 60 5.58 18.29 -10.62
CA ALA A 60 4.32 19.01 -10.46
C ALA A 60 3.53 18.62 -9.20
N ASP A 61 3.62 17.35 -8.80
CA ASP A 61 2.99 16.78 -7.60
C ASP A 61 3.87 16.89 -6.33
N LYS A 62 5.06 17.51 -6.44
CA LYS A 62 6.06 17.67 -5.37
C LYS A 62 6.60 16.37 -4.77
N ARG A 63 6.47 15.26 -5.51
CA ARG A 63 6.95 13.96 -5.06
C ARG A 63 8.47 13.81 -5.13
N ILE A 64 9.13 14.58 -5.99
CA ILE A 64 10.59 14.65 -6.09
C ILE A 64 11.04 16.11 -6.24
N GLN A 65 12.11 16.45 -5.54
CA GLN A 65 12.82 17.71 -5.67
C GLN A 65 14.31 17.44 -5.87
N VAL A 66 14.94 18.18 -6.78
CA VAL A 66 16.38 18.16 -7.04
C VAL A 66 16.96 19.52 -6.76
N GLN A 67 17.89 19.60 -5.81
CA GLN A 67 18.65 20.81 -5.48
C GLN A 67 20.08 20.67 -5.99
N ILE A 68 20.46 21.51 -6.94
CA ILE A 68 21.79 21.57 -7.55
C ILE A 68 22.54 22.73 -6.89
N PRO A 69 23.64 22.51 -6.16
CA PRO A 69 24.36 23.57 -5.46
C PRO A 69 25.15 24.46 -6.43
N ALA A 70 25.48 25.69 -6.00
CA ALA A 70 26.33 26.56 -6.75
C ALA A 70 27.72 25.94 -7.02
N GLY A 71 28.16 26.03 -8.27
CA GLY A 71 29.43 25.45 -8.74
C GLY A 71 29.36 23.96 -9.01
N ALA A 72 28.16 23.33 -9.02
CA ALA A 72 27.98 21.96 -9.47
C ALA A 72 28.00 21.85 -11.00
N LEU A 73 27.56 22.91 -11.69
CA LEU A 73 27.58 23.04 -13.14
C LEU A 73 28.51 24.16 -13.57
N THR A 74 29.25 23.96 -14.66
CA THR A 74 30.12 24.96 -15.26
C THR A 74 29.42 25.84 -16.29
N THR A 75 28.35 25.33 -16.88
CA THR A 75 27.50 25.98 -17.89
C THR A 75 26.03 25.76 -17.58
N SER A 76 25.18 26.61 -18.15
CA SER A 76 23.71 26.42 -18.03
C SER A 76 23.27 25.16 -18.78
N GLN A 77 22.42 24.37 -18.14
CA GLN A 77 21.85 23.15 -18.65
C GLN A 77 20.33 23.18 -18.53
N THR A 78 19.61 22.61 -19.48
CA THR A 78 18.19 22.33 -19.34
C THR A 78 18.01 21.05 -18.54
N ILE A 79 17.58 21.16 -17.30
CA ILE A 79 17.31 20.05 -16.40
C ILE A 79 15.83 19.69 -16.52
N SER A 80 15.52 18.38 -16.52
CA SER A 80 14.15 17.89 -16.61
C SER A 80 13.86 16.85 -15.53
N VAL A 81 12.65 16.91 -15.01
CA VAL A 81 12.04 15.91 -14.10
C VAL A 81 10.76 15.39 -14.75
N GLN A 82 10.70 14.09 -15.06
CA GLN A 82 9.55 13.49 -15.70
C GLN A 82 9.10 12.23 -14.95
N PRO A 83 7.80 12.07 -14.61
CA PRO A 83 7.27 10.85 -14.06
C PRO A 83 7.47 9.66 -15.02
N LEU A 84 7.63 8.47 -14.45
CA LEU A 84 7.67 7.20 -15.19
C LEU A 84 6.36 6.43 -14.95
N GLY A 85 5.90 5.69 -15.94
CA GLY A 85 4.66 4.90 -15.85
C GLY A 85 4.71 3.79 -14.81
N GLN A 86 5.92 3.34 -14.46
CA GLN A 86 6.15 2.31 -13.45
C GLN A 86 7.44 2.56 -12.68
N ASN A 87 7.45 2.14 -11.42
CA ASN A 87 8.66 2.02 -10.63
C ASN A 87 9.15 0.57 -10.70
N ASN A 88 10.06 0.30 -11.63
CA ASN A 88 10.60 -1.05 -11.89
C ASN A 88 11.74 -1.46 -10.93
N CYS A 89 12.05 -0.64 -9.92
CA CYS A 89 13.01 -1.03 -8.88
C CYS A 89 12.48 -2.26 -8.11
N PRO A 90 13.32 -3.25 -7.81
CA PRO A 90 12.93 -4.36 -6.93
C PRO A 90 12.36 -3.83 -5.60
N ALA A 91 11.19 -4.32 -5.20
CA ALA A 91 10.42 -3.77 -4.07
C ALA A 91 10.13 -2.25 -4.18
N GLY A 92 10.02 -1.75 -5.41
CA GLY A 92 9.71 -0.36 -5.71
C GLY A 92 8.44 0.13 -5.01
N SER A 93 8.45 1.38 -4.56
CA SER A 93 7.32 2.01 -3.88
C SER A 93 7.07 3.40 -4.44
N GLY A 94 5.81 3.66 -4.76
CA GLY A 94 5.39 4.94 -5.32
C GLY A 94 5.93 5.22 -6.72
N GLN A 95 5.86 6.48 -7.13
CA GLN A 95 6.25 6.97 -8.45
C GLN A 95 7.76 6.97 -8.61
N ALA A 96 8.26 6.53 -9.77
CA ALA A 96 9.63 6.76 -10.20
C ALA A 96 9.71 7.95 -11.16
N PHE A 97 10.89 8.55 -11.27
CA PHE A 97 11.12 9.74 -12.07
C PHE A 97 12.41 9.64 -12.89
N ARG A 98 12.34 10.11 -14.12
CA ARG A 98 13.50 10.33 -14.98
C ARG A 98 14.05 11.72 -14.77
N LEU A 99 15.32 11.79 -14.44
CA LEU A 99 16.10 13.04 -14.39
C LEU A 99 17.01 13.14 -15.60
N THR A 100 16.94 14.21 -16.35
CA THR A 100 17.78 14.42 -17.53
C THR A 100 18.49 15.77 -17.51
N PRO A 101 19.61 15.91 -18.26
CA PRO A 101 20.20 14.95 -19.22
C PRO A 101 20.90 13.78 -18.54
N HIS A 102 20.67 12.56 -19.03
CA HIS A 102 21.48 11.41 -18.62
C HIS A 102 22.96 11.64 -19.01
N GLY A 103 23.87 11.14 -18.19
CA GLY A 103 25.30 11.32 -18.38
C GLY A 103 25.86 12.68 -17.97
N LEU A 104 25.00 13.63 -17.52
CA LEU A 104 25.45 14.87 -16.91
C LEU A 104 26.16 14.55 -15.58
N THR A 105 27.39 15.08 -15.40
CA THR A 105 28.16 14.92 -14.17
C THR A 105 28.25 16.24 -13.43
N PHE A 106 28.04 16.20 -12.13
CA PHE A 106 28.13 17.38 -11.25
C PHE A 106 29.50 17.44 -10.58
N ALA A 107 30.13 18.62 -10.59
CA ALA A 107 31.36 18.86 -9.85
C ALA A 107 31.18 18.85 -8.32
N LYS A 108 29.94 19.10 -7.86
CA LYS A 108 29.49 18.96 -6.45
C LYS A 108 28.21 18.18 -6.44
N PRO A 109 27.99 17.28 -5.47
CA PRO A 109 26.78 16.46 -5.45
C PRO A 109 25.50 17.30 -5.38
N ALA A 110 24.52 16.97 -6.20
CA ALA A 110 23.14 17.43 -6.09
C ALA A 110 22.41 16.62 -5.02
N THR A 111 21.44 17.24 -4.36
CA THR A 111 20.54 16.56 -3.42
C THR A 111 19.24 16.20 -4.13
N VAL A 112 18.88 14.94 -4.09
CA VAL A 112 17.59 14.43 -4.56
C VAL A 112 16.75 14.06 -3.35
N THR A 113 15.58 14.66 -3.23
CA THR A 113 14.65 14.47 -2.12
C THR A 113 13.34 13.90 -2.64
N PHE A 114 12.95 12.75 -2.14
CA PHE A 114 11.64 12.13 -2.38
C PHE A 114 10.70 12.42 -1.23
N GLN A 115 9.47 12.82 -1.55
CA GLN A 115 8.38 12.87 -0.59
C GLN A 115 7.58 11.56 -0.66
N TYR A 116 7.50 10.82 0.45
CA TYR A 116 6.72 9.60 0.55
C TYR A 116 5.35 9.85 1.16
N THR A 117 4.41 8.97 0.84
CA THR A 117 3.04 8.98 1.37
C THR A 117 2.84 7.84 2.37
N SER A 118 1.70 7.79 3.05
CA SER A 118 1.32 6.64 3.87
C SER A 118 1.25 5.34 3.07
N LYS A 119 0.90 5.40 1.78
CA LYS A 119 0.87 4.24 0.89
C LYS A 119 2.28 3.69 0.64
N ASP A 120 3.27 4.55 0.51
CA ASP A 120 4.66 4.14 0.23
C ASP A 120 5.29 3.39 1.41
N VAL A 121 4.80 3.61 2.63
CA VAL A 121 5.26 2.92 3.85
C VAL A 121 4.36 1.77 4.29
N ASN A 122 3.34 1.41 3.54
CA ASN A 122 2.56 0.21 3.84
C ASN A 122 3.47 -1.02 3.81
N GLY A 123 3.38 -1.87 4.82
CA GLY A 123 4.19 -3.06 4.97
C GLY A 123 5.65 -2.81 5.36
N THR A 124 6.09 -1.56 5.50
CA THR A 124 7.46 -1.18 5.88
C THR A 124 7.47 -0.07 6.93
N ALA A 125 8.65 0.48 7.22
CA ALA A 125 8.83 1.67 8.05
C ALA A 125 9.54 2.78 7.24
N PRO A 126 9.34 4.07 7.56
CA PRO A 126 10.06 5.16 6.89
C PRO A 126 11.58 4.97 6.89
N GLU A 127 12.13 4.46 7.97
CA GLU A 127 13.55 4.19 8.16
C GLU A 127 14.09 3.06 7.26
N LEU A 128 13.19 2.31 6.63
CA LEU A 128 13.50 1.21 5.70
C LEU A 128 13.21 1.57 4.25
N LEU A 129 12.74 2.80 3.97
CA LEU A 129 12.71 3.34 2.62
C LEU A 129 14.12 3.71 2.17
N ARG A 130 14.39 3.44 0.92
CA ARG A 130 15.65 3.77 0.23
C ARG A 130 15.33 4.39 -1.11
N VAL A 131 16.31 5.11 -1.65
CA VAL A 131 16.28 5.67 -3.01
C VAL A 131 17.25 4.87 -3.86
N ALA A 132 16.84 4.50 -5.06
CA ALA A 132 17.71 3.84 -6.02
C ALA A 132 17.62 4.50 -7.39
N TYR A 133 18.67 4.31 -8.19
CA TYR A 133 18.70 4.71 -9.58
C TYR A 133 18.96 3.50 -10.49
N GLN A 134 18.44 3.57 -11.71
CA GLN A 134 18.66 2.55 -12.71
C GLN A 134 19.90 2.91 -13.54
N THR A 135 20.84 1.97 -13.64
CA THR A 135 22.04 2.12 -14.48
C THR A 135 21.69 1.93 -15.97
N ASP A 136 22.58 2.34 -16.87
CA ASP A 136 22.42 2.12 -18.32
C ASP A 136 22.29 0.64 -18.71
N LYS A 137 22.72 -0.28 -17.83
CA LYS A 137 22.57 -1.73 -17.99
C LYS A 137 21.27 -2.28 -17.45
N GLY A 138 20.38 -1.41 -16.93
CA GLY A 138 19.09 -1.78 -16.35
C GLY A 138 19.16 -2.32 -14.92
N SER A 139 20.34 -2.39 -14.31
CA SER A 139 20.47 -2.75 -12.88
C SER A 139 20.22 -1.55 -11.98
N TRP A 140 19.78 -1.80 -10.74
CA TRP A 140 19.51 -0.74 -9.77
C TRP A 140 20.61 -0.64 -8.73
N GLN A 141 20.97 0.60 -8.39
CA GLN A 141 21.94 0.92 -7.34
C GLN A 141 21.34 1.90 -6.36
N SER A 142 21.68 1.76 -5.07
CA SER A 142 21.16 2.59 -4.00
C SER A 142 22.31 3.30 -3.28
N PRO A 143 22.40 4.63 -3.39
CA PRO A 143 23.32 5.42 -2.58
C PRO A 143 22.84 5.47 -1.12
N SER A 144 23.73 5.83 -0.21
CA SER A 144 23.38 6.05 1.19
C SER A 144 22.36 7.17 1.36
N VAL A 145 21.37 6.94 2.21
CA VAL A 145 20.41 7.96 2.61
C VAL A 145 21.14 9.04 3.43
N LYS A 146 20.98 10.31 3.06
CA LYS A 146 21.61 11.46 3.68
C LYS A 146 20.65 12.31 4.53
N GLY A 147 19.35 12.00 4.47
CA GLY A 147 18.35 12.64 5.31
C GLY A 147 17.06 11.84 5.32
N LEU A 148 16.48 11.69 6.50
CA LEU A 148 15.14 11.18 6.73
C LEU A 148 14.40 12.12 7.65
N ASP A 149 13.32 12.72 7.15
CA ASP A 149 12.38 13.50 7.95
C ASP A 149 11.02 12.83 7.94
N THR A 150 10.65 12.23 9.08
CA THR A 150 9.37 11.52 9.24
C THR A 150 8.18 12.47 9.40
N THR A 151 8.42 13.71 9.78
CA THR A 151 7.39 14.77 9.90
C THR A 151 7.06 15.35 8.52
N ALA A 152 8.08 15.78 7.77
CA ALA A 152 7.94 16.23 6.39
C ALA A 152 7.71 15.07 5.42
N ARG A 153 7.92 13.82 5.85
CA ARG A 153 7.83 12.60 5.05
C ARG A 153 8.75 12.61 3.85
N THR A 154 10.02 12.90 4.08
CA THR A 154 11.03 12.97 3.02
C THR A 154 12.19 12.03 3.27
N VAL A 155 12.75 11.50 2.17
CA VAL A 155 14.01 10.75 2.12
C VAL A 155 14.91 11.43 1.11
N SER A 156 16.15 11.75 1.48
CA SER A 156 17.11 12.42 0.59
C SER A 156 18.41 11.64 0.44
N ILE A 157 19.01 11.80 -0.73
CA ILE A 157 20.32 11.27 -1.10
C ILE A 157 21.14 12.37 -1.79
N GLN A 158 22.43 12.10 -1.96
CA GLN A 158 23.32 12.90 -2.79
C GLN A 158 23.76 12.09 -4.01
N THR A 159 23.85 12.76 -5.16
CA THR A 159 24.31 12.16 -6.42
C THR A 159 25.11 13.14 -7.24
N THR A 160 26.05 12.61 -8.04
CA THR A 160 26.83 13.38 -9.01
C THR A 160 26.36 13.20 -10.45
N HIS A 161 25.28 12.46 -10.68
CA HIS A 161 24.73 12.20 -12.01
C HIS A 161 23.21 12.12 -12.00
N PHE A 162 22.61 12.14 -13.19
CA PHE A 162 21.19 11.88 -13.41
C PHE A 162 20.94 10.50 -14.03
N SER A 163 19.80 9.94 -13.70
CA SER A 163 19.28 8.66 -14.16
C SER A 163 17.76 8.57 -13.94
N ASP A 164 17.20 7.36 -14.04
CA ASP A 164 15.85 7.02 -13.57
C ASP A 164 15.93 6.68 -12.07
N TRP A 165 15.12 7.34 -11.26
CA TRP A 165 15.18 7.26 -9.79
C TRP A 165 13.84 6.84 -9.20
N GLY A 166 13.88 6.01 -8.15
CA GLY A 166 12.67 5.58 -7.44
C GLY A 166 12.92 5.24 -5.98
N LEU A 167 11.85 5.26 -5.18
CA LEU A 167 11.85 4.71 -3.83
C LEU A 167 11.71 3.20 -3.89
N PHE A 168 12.31 2.49 -2.92
CA PHE A 168 12.08 1.07 -2.68
C PHE A 168 12.11 0.73 -1.20
N LYS A 169 11.55 -0.41 -0.84
CA LYS A 169 11.48 -0.95 0.53
C LYS A 169 12.65 -1.90 0.76
N SER A 170 13.59 -1.54 1.64
CA SER A 170 14.74 -2.42 1.94
C SER A 170 14.35 -3.63 2.79
N MET A 171 13.28 -3.52 3.57
CA MET A 171 12.66 -4.62 4.32
C MET A 171 11.16 -4.35 4.44
N TYR A 172 10.34 -5.37 4.20
CA TYR A 172 8.89 -5.20 4.19
C TYR A 172 8.15 -6.52 4.41
N ILE A 173 6.91 -6.42 4.87
CA ILE A 173 5.95 -7.52 4.94
C ILE A 173 5.10 -7.53 3.66
N SER A 174 4.88 -8.70 3.10
CA SER A 174 4.03 -8.90 1.91
C SER A 174 2.94 -9.93 2.19
N PRO A 175 1.71 -9.66 1.74
CA PRO A 175 1.26 -8.40 1.16
C PRO A 175 1.29 -7.26 2.19
N ASP A 176 1.54 -6.05 1.73
CA ASP A 176 1.57 -4.85 2.57
C ASP A 176 0.17 -4.36 2.95
N GLN A 177 -0.82 -4.83 2.23
CA GLN A 177 -2.24 -4.74 2.53
C GLN A 177 -2.95 -5.90 1.84
N SER A 178 -4.03 -6.41 2.41
CA SER A 178 -4.82 -7.47 1.81
C SER A 178 -6.28 -7.43 2.24
N PHE A 179 -7.08 -8.25 1.59
CA PHE A 179 -8.46 -8.48 1.98
C PHE A 179 -8.77 -9.96 1.92
N VAL A 180 -9.51 -10.44 2.91
CA VAL A 180 -9.94 -11.83 3.03
C VAL A 180 -11.44 -11.90 3.29
N ASN A 181 -12.08 -13.01 2.88
CA ASN A 181 -13.44 -13.27 3.30
C ASN A 181 -13.49 -13.57 4.82
N PRO A 182 -14.60 -13.32 5.50
CA PRO A 182 -14.84 -13.93 6.81
C PRO A 182 -14.60 -15.44 6.77
N GLY A 183 -13.91 -15.99 7.76
CA GLY A 183 -13.44 -17.39 7.80
C GLY A 183 -12.26 -17.70 6.89
N GLY A 184 -11.79 -16.75 6.09
CA GLY A 184 -10.64 -16.94 5.18
C GLY A 184 -9.30 -16.75 5.87
N SER A 185 -8.22 -16.92 5.10
CA SER A 185 -6.85 -16.75 5.60
C SER A 185 -5.98 -15.94 4.64
N GLN A 186 -4.90 -15.35 5.18
CA GLN A 186 -3.88 -14.62 4.44
C GLN A 186 -2.50 -15.03 4.93
N GLN A 187 -1.68 -15.54 4.02
CA GLN A 187 -0.27 -15.75 4.29
C GLN A 187 0.50 -14.44 4.18
N LEU A 188 1.37 -14.21 5.15
CA LEU A 188 2.25 -13.05 5.26
C LEU A 188 3.71 -13.51 5.26
N ARG A 189 4.57 -12.75 4.59
CA ARG A 189 6.00 -13.05 4.51
C ARG A 189 6.79 -11.77 4.67
N VAL A 190 7.93 -11.84 5.37
CA VAL A 190 8.85 -10.70 5.51
C VAL A 190 9.98 -10.85 4.53
N PHE A 191 10.15 -9.86 3.67
CA PHE A 191 11.19 -9.80 2.67
C PHE A 191 12.23 -8.73 2.99
N GLN A 192 13.44 -8.93 2.46
CA GLN A 192 14.50 -7.93 2.42
C GLN A 192 14.99 -7.76 0.98
N THR A 193 15.39 -6.53 0.64
CA THR A 193 15.98 -6.17 -0.66
C THR A 193 17.35 -5.58 -0.39
N GLY A 194 18.38 -6.32 -0.74
CA GLY A 194 19.78 -5.94 -0.47
C GLY A 194 20.29 -6.30 0.93
N LYS A 195 21.58 -6.16 1.12
CA LYS A 195 22.19 -6.18 2.47
C LYS A 195 22.02 -4.81 3.12
N PRO A 196 22.05 -4.73 4.46
CA PRO A 196 22.11 -3.45 5.15
C PRO A 196 23.28 -2.62 4.60
N LEU A 197 23.02 -1.35 4.27
CA LEU A 197 24.05 -0.43 3.78
C LEU A 197 25.07 -0.18 4.89
N VAL A 198 26.34 -0.31 4.54
CA VAL A 198 27.43 0.33 5.29
C VAL A 198 27.48 1.76 4.77
N GLU A 199 27.61 2.76 5.65
CA GLU A 199 27.68 4.17 5.26
C GLU A 199 28.85 4.39 4.30
N GLY A 200 28.56 4.93 3.09
CA GLY A 200 29.56 5.22 2.04
C GLY A 200 29.56 4.31 0.82
N ASP A 201 28.93 3.14 0.88
CA ASP A 201 28.90 2.21 -0.25
C ASP A 201 27.59 2.29 -1.02
N GLU A 202 27.68 2.36 -2.37
CA GLU A 202 26.54 2.14 -3.24
C GLU A 202 26.28 0.63 -3.36
N LEU A 203 25.03 0.21 -3.07
CA LEU A 203 24.66 -1.19 -3.14
C LEU A 203 23.81 -1.46 -4.37
N PHE A 204 24.09 -2.57 -5.02
CA PHE A 204 23.16 -3.16 -5.97
C PHE A 204 21.87 -3.57 -5.26
N VAL A 205 20.73 -3.26 -5.86
CA VAL A 205 19.42 -3.68 -5.38
C VAL A 205 19.07 -5.04 -6.01
N PRO A 206 19.19 -6.14 -5.27
CA PRO A 206 18.85 -7.47 -5.78
C PRO A 206 17.32 -7.69 -5.75
N LEU A 207 16.87 -8.80 -6.32
CA LEU A 207 15.49 -9.25 -6.12
C LEU A 207 15.25 -9.52 -4.62
N PRO A 208 14.03 -9.26 -4.12
CA PRO A 208 13.69 -9.53 -2.74
C PRO A 208 13.85 -11.01 -2.38
N THR A 209 14.38 -11.27 -1.20
CA THR A 209 14.47 -12.59 -0.59
C THR A 209 13.80 -12.57 0.78
N LEU A 210 13.42 -13.74 1.31
CA LEU A 210 12.94 -13.81 2.68
C LEU A 210 14.02 -13.26 3.63
N VAL A 211 13.58 -12.48 4.60
CA VAL A 211 14.48 -11.87 5.59
C VAL A 211 15.17 -12.97 6.43
N ASP A 212 16.41 -12.71 6.82
CA ASP A 212 17.09 -13.56 7.81
C ASP A 212 16.32 -13.56 9.14
N THR A 213 16.00 -14.73 9.65
CA THR A 213 15.16 -14.93 10.84
C THR A 213 15.68 -14.22 12.10
N LYS A 214 16.99 -13.98 12.20
CA LYS A 214 17.60 -13.23 13.30
C LYS A 214 17.11 -11.77 13.42
N TYR A 215 16.57 -11.21 12.34
CA TYR A 215 16.01 -9.85 12.32
C TYR A 215 14.56 -9.79 12.77
N ILE A 216 13.88 -10.91 12.95
CA ILE A 216 12.50 -10.95 13.46
C ILE A 216 12.53 -11.12 14.98
N GLU A 217 11.99 -10.14 15.69
CA GLU A 217 11.81 -10.22 17.13
C GLU A 217 10.52 -10.96 17.48
N LYS A 218 9.40 -10.44 16.98
CA LYS A 218 8.06 -11.00 17.26
C LYS A 218 7.02 -10.50 16.26
N TRP A 219 5.90 -11.20 16.24
CA TRP A 219 4.69 -10.82 15.54
C TRP A 219 3.60 -10.42 16.53
N SER A 220 2.72 -9.52 16.11
CA SER A 220 1.57 -9.08 16.90
C SER A 220 0.37 -8.86 15.97
N LEU A 221 -0.81 -9.27 16.44
CA LEU A 221 -2.10 -9.02 15.80
C LEU A 221 -2.86 -7.98 16.61
N ALA A 222 -3.34 -6.93 15.96
CA ALA A 222 -4.29 -5.98 16.53
C ALA A 222 -5.61 -6.09 15.78
N GLY A 223 -6.65 -6.53 16.48
CA GLY A 223 -7.98 -6.79 15.93
C GLY A 223 -8.40 -8.26 16.08
N ALA A 224 -9.50 -8.62 15.43
CA ALA A 224 -10.07 -9.96 15.53
C ALA A 224 -9.36 -10.96 14.59
N GLY A 225 -9.54 -12.26 14.87
CA GLY A 225 -8.91 -13.35 14.16
C GLY A 225 -7.78 -13.98 14.96
N THR A 226 -7.01 -14.85 14.34
CA THR A 226 -5.82 -15.47 14.93
C THR A 226 -4.63 -15.36 13.98
N LEU A 227 -3.44 -15.33 14.56
CA LEU A 227 -2.19 -15.25 13.81
C LEU A 227 -1.27 -16.40 14.28
N ALA A 228 -1.05 -17.35 13.38
CA ALA A 228 0.03 -18.34 13.53
C ALA A 228 1.26 -17.79 12.81
N HIS A 229 2.44 -17.90 13.41
CA HIS A 229 3.65 -17.41 12.77
C HIS A 229 4.87 -18.27 13.08
N GLN A 230 5.79 -18.29 12.15
CA GLN A 230 7.07 -18.95 12.32
C GLN A 230 8.16 -18.10 11.68
N HIS A 231 9.00 -17.49 12.52
CA HIS A 231 10.11 -16.63 12.09
C HIS A 231 9.66 -15.52 11.11
N ASN A 232 9.95 -15.65 9.83
CA ASN A 232 9.71 -14.64 8.80
C ASN A 232 8.42 -14.85 7.99
N THR A 233 7.57 -15.79 8.41
CA THR A 233 6.26 -16.07 7.82
C THR A 233 5.17 -16.06 8.88
N GLY A 234 3.95 -15.70 8.48
CA GLY A 234 2.77 -15.75 9.33
C GLY A 234 1.52 -16.05 8.53
N ASP A 235 0.56 -16.73 9.15
CA ASP A 235 -0.75 -17.01 8.58
C ASP A 235 -1.81 -16.35 9.47
N TYR A 236 -2.49 -15.36 8.92
CA TYR A 236 -3.64 -14.74 9.54
C TYR A 236 -4.90 -15.52 9.16
N TYR A 237 -5.74 -15.84 10.15
CA TYR A 237 -7.04 -16.47 9.99
C TYR A 237 -8.12 -15.49 10.44
N ALA A 238 -8.99 -15.11 9.52
CA ALA A 238 -10.07 -14.16 9.78
C ALA A 238 -11.19 -14.81 10.62
N PRO A 239 -11.92 -14.03 11.44
CA PRO A 239 -13.12 -14.50 12.10
C PRO A 239 -14.23 -14.80 11.07
N GLU A 240 -15.19 -15.62 11.46
CA GLU A 240 -16.35 -16.01 10.63
C GLU A 240 -17.29 -14.84 10.27
N THR A 241 -17.15 -13.72 10.97
CA THR A 241 -17.95 -12.50 10.73
C THR A 241 -17.06 -11.28 10.53
N ILE A 242 -17.59 -10.26 9.86
CA ILE A 242 -16.89 -8.99 9.68
C ILE A 242 -16.65 -8.36 11.07
N PRO A 243 -15.39 -8.11 11.46
CA PRO A 243 -15.07 -7.64 12.80
C PRO A 243 -15.48 -6.16 13.02
N ALA A 244 -15.58 -5.78 14.29
CA ALA A 244 -15.91 -4.40 14.66
C ALA A 244 -14.81 -3.42 14.26
N THR A 245 -13.54 -3.81 14.45
CA THR A 245 -12.37 -3.07 13.98
C THR A 245 -11.91 -3.70 12.67
N ASN A 246 -11.98 -2.94 11.60
CA ASN A 246 -11.63 -3.36 10.25
C ASN A 246 -11.02 -2.16 9.49
N PRO A 247 -9.80 -2.27 8.94
CA PRO A 247 -8.97 -3.48 8.87
C PRO A 247 -8.39 -3.91 10.22
N VAL A 248 -7.97 -5.18 10.29
CA VAL A 248 -7.08 -5.66 11.35
C VAL A 248 -5.63 -5.37 10.94
N SER A 249 -4.74 -5.23 11.92
CA SER A 249 -3.33 -4.93 11.66
C SER A 249 -2.43 -6.04 12.19
N VAL A 250 -1.50 -6.48 11.35
CA VAL A 250 -0.41 -7.37 11.75
C VAL A 250 0.88 -6.56 11.77
N THR A 251 1.59 -6.64 12.88
CA THR A 251 2.86 -5.95 13.09
C THR A 251 3.98 -6.96 13.29
N VAL A 252 5.08 -6.78 12.55
CA VAL A 252 6.34 -7.48 12.78
C VAL A 252 7.32 -6.53 13.43
N PHE A 253 7.80 -6.86 14.61
CA PHE A 253 8.85 -6.12 15.32
C PHE A 253 10.21 -6.66 14.86
N LEU A 254 11.13 -5.75 14.58
CA LEU A 254 12.45 -6.11 14.08
C LEU A 254 13.52 -5.98 15.16
N ASN A 255 14.29 -7.03 15.33
CA ASN A 255 15.54 -7.02 16.09
C ASN A 255 16.66 -6.43 15.23
N LYS A 256 16.51 -5.17 14.86
CA LYS A 256 17.42 -4.48 13.94
C LYS A 256 17.43 -2.99 14.23
N THR A 257 18.58 -2.38 14.06
CA THR A 257 18.73 -0.92 14.06
C THR A 257 19.12 -0.45 12.64
N GLU A 258 18.70 0.76 12.29
CA GLU A 258 19.18 1.47 11.09
C GLU A 258 19.92 2.72 11.51
N THR A 259 20.99 3.04 10.79
CA THR A 259 21.71 4.30 10.97
C THR A 259 21.59 5.11 9.68
N ILE A 260 21.02 6.31 9.77
CA ILE A 260 20.84 7.21 8.66
C ILE A 260 21.46 8.54 9.05
N ASP A 261 22.48 8.99 8.31
CA ASP A 261 23.20 10.23 8.56
C ASP A 261 23.63 10.39 10.03
N GLY A 262 24.24 9.33 10.59
CA GLY A 262 24.69 9.25 11.98
C GLY A 262 23.60 9.09 13.04
N LYS A 263 22.32 9.20 12.69
CA LYS A 263 21.21 8.99 13.62
C LYS A 263 20.78 7.54 13.64
N VAL A 264 20.73 6.94 14.85
CA VAL A 264 20.33 5.54 15.07
C VAL A 264 18.84 5.45 15.30
N TYR A 265 18.16 4.61 14.53
CA TYR A 265 16.75 4.26 14.65
C TYR A 265 16.62 2.85 15.19
N LYS A 266 15.79 2.68 16.21
CA LYS A 266 15.53 1.41 16.90
C LYS A 266 14.04 1.11 16.87
N ASP A 267 13.65 -0.07 17.36
CA ASP A 267 12.25 -0.49 17.52
C ASP A 267 11.47 -0.43 16.19
N LEU A 268 12.13 -0.80 15.09
CA LEU A 268 11.57 -0.79 13.76
C LEU A 268 10.41 -1.79 13.66
N ARG A 269 9.34 -1.39 12.96
CA ARG A 269 8.11 -2.17 12.83
C ARG A 269 7.63 -2.18 11.40
N LEU A 270 7.28 -3.36 10.91
CA LEU A 270 6.58 -3.53 9.65
C LEU A 270 5.10 -3.73 9.96
N VAL A 271 4.22 -2.98 9.32
CA VAL A 271 2.79 -3.05 9.58
C VAL A 271 2.04 -3.31 8.29
N THR A 272 1.20 -4.36 8.28
CA THR A 272 0.26 -4.63 7.19
C THR A 272 -1.16 -4.58 7.70
N SER A 273 -2.08 -4.18 6.82
CA SER A 273 -3.51 -4.10 7.09
C SER A 273 -4.26 -5.18 6.32
N ILE A 274 -5.19 -5.87 6.99
CA ILE A 274 -6.00 -6.92 6.37
C ILE A 274 -7.48 -6.56 6.55
N PHE A 275 -8.18 -6.32 5.44
CA PHE A 275 -9.61 -6.11 5.44
C PHE A 275 -10.35 -7.45 5.44
N VAL A 276 -11.19 -7.67 6.43
CA VAL A 276 -12.09 -8.82 6.46
C VAL A 276 -13.41 -8.40 5.82
N ALA A 277 -13.56 -8.68 4.54
CA ALA A 277 -14.69 -8.22 3.74
C ALA A 277 -15.05 -9.23 2.65
N PRO A 278 -16.33 -9.65 2.54
CA PRO A 278 -16.83 -10.33 1.36
C PRO A 278 -16.71 -9.42 0.12
N GLU A 279 -16.73 -10.00 -1.07
CA GLU A 279 -16.89 -9.20 -2.29
C GLU A 279 -18.28 -8.58 -2.30
N GLY A 280 -18.33 -7.25 -2.53
CA GLY A 280 -19.55 -6.47 -2.51
C GLY A 280 -19.54 -5.35 -1.49
N VAL A 281 -20.72 -4.80 -1.20
CA VAL A 281 -20.96 -3.81 -0.16
C VAL A 281 -21.70 -4.50 1.00
N SER A 282 -21.07 -4.55 2.15
CA SER A 282 -21.64 -5.15 3.37
C SER A 282 -22.01 -4.07 4.35
N ILE A 283 -23.22 -4.13 4.90
CA ILE A 283 -23.73 -3.19 5.91
C ILE A 283 -24.27 -3.93 7.12
N GLN A 284 -24.17 -3.26 8.26
CA GLN A 284 -24.80 -3.65 9.51
C GLN A 284 -25.59 -2.47 10.04
N ILE A 285 -26.92 -2.62 10.21
CA ILE A 285 -27.81 -1.59 10.70
C ILE A 285 -28.09 -1.84 12.18
N GLY A 286 -27.83 -0.83 13.01
CA GLY A 286 -27.93 -0.92 14.45
C GLY A 286 -26.78 -1.69 15.10
N ALA A 287 -26.59 -1.49 16.41
CA ALA A 287 -25.63 -2.24 17.21
C ALA A 287 -26.11 -3.70 17.35
N GLY A 288 -25.38 -4.65 16.77
CA GLY A 288 -25.73 -6.09 16.83
C GLY A 288 -26.70 -6.56 15.74
N GLY A 289 -27.05 -5.74 14.76
CA GLY A 289 -27.79 -6.17 13.56
C GLY A 289 -26.98 -7.18 12.74
N ALA A 290 -27.66 -8.00 11.95
CA ALA A 290 -26.99 -8.91 11.02
C ALA A 290 -26.29 -8.15 9.89
N TRP A 291 -25.15 -8.64 9.45
CA TRP A 291 -24.49 -8.16 8.23
C TRP A 291 -25.27 -8.57 6.99
N GLN A 292 -25.47 -7.64 6.08
CA GLN A 292 -26.07 -7.86 4.78
C GLN A 292 -25.07 -7.46 3.71
N THR A 293 -24.79 -8.36 2.76
CA THR A 293 -23.84 -8.13 1.67
C THR A 293 -24.56 -8.09 0.34
N PHE A 294 -24.28 -7.03 -0.44
CA PHE A 294 -24.86 -6.79 -1.74
C PHE A 294 -23.75 -6.83 -2.81
N PRO A 295 -23.89 -7.63 -3.89
CA PRO A 295 -22.99 -7.54 -5.02
C PRO A 295 -23.02 -6.11 -5.60
N GLY A 296 -21.86 -5.61 -6.05
CA GLY A 296 -21.77 -4.23 -6.46
C GLY A 296 -20.48 -3.85 -7.17
N GLY A 297 -20.35 -2.58 -7.43
CA GLY A 297 -19.20 -1.97 -8.10
C GLY A 297 -18.91 -0.56 -7.63
N ALA A 298 -17.81 -0.01 -8.13
CA ALA A 298 -17.39 1.35 -7.86
C ALA A 298 -17.12 2.09 -9.16
N ASN A 299 -17.73 3.26 -9.32
CA ASN A 299 -17.34 4.24 -10.32
C ASN A 299 -16.45 5.29 -9.64
N ILE A 300 -15.18 5.29 -9.98
CA ILE A 300 -14.17 6.15 -9.37
C ILE A 300 -13.58 7.05 -10.44
N ASN A 301 -13.77 8.34 -10.27
CA ASN A 301 -13.18 9.36 -11.14
C ASN A 301 -12.63 10.53 -10.29
N SER A 302 -12.04 11.52 -10.93
CA SER A 302 -11.39 12.64 -10.21
C SER A 302 -12.37 13.64 -9.59
N THR A 303 -13.66 13.57 -9.92
CA THR A 303 -14.67 14.58 -9.52
C THR A 303 -15.76 14.01 -8.63
N GLN A 304 -16.31 12.86 -8.97
CA GLN A 304 -17.40 12.23 -8.23
C GLN A 304 -17.20 10.72 -8.18
N ASN A 305 -17.22 10.16 -6.99
CA ASN A 305 -16.98 8.76 -6.74
C ASN A 305 -18.23 8.13 -6.12
N ILE A 306 -18.59 6.94 -6.56
CA ILE A 306 -19.76 6.21 -6.08
C ILE A 306 -19.42 4.75 -5.92
N ILE A 307 -19.84 4.17 -4.80
CA ILE A 307 -19.88 2.73 -4.54
C ILE A 307 -21.34 2.35 -4.35
N LEU A 308 -21.77 1.33 -5.07
CA LEU A 308 -23.15 0.82 -5.01
C LEU A 308 -23.12 -0.70 -4.91
N GLY A 309 -23.82 -1.24 -3.92
CA GLY A 309 -24.19 -2.64 -3.83
C GLY A 309 -25.70 -2.81 -3.89
N LYS A 310 -26.23 -3.77 -4.67
CA LYS A 310 -27.65 -3.92 -4.89
C LYS A 310 -28.06 -5.39 -5.03
N THR A 311 -29.23 -5.74 -4.48
CA THR A 311 -29.92 -7.00 -4.70
C THR A 311 -31.44 -6.74 -4.73
N GLY A 312 -32.05 -6.94 -5.91
CA GLY A 312 -33.45 -6.54 -6.12
C GLY A 312 -33.64 -5.04 -5.88
N ASP A 313 -34.59 -4.68 -5.01
CA ASP A 313 -34.88 -3.28 -4.64
C ASP A 313 -34.14 -2.82 -3.39
N THR A 314 -33.33 -3.69 -2.79
CA THR A 314 -32.48 -3.36 -1.63
C THR A 314 -31.10 -2.95 -2.11
N PHE A 315 -30.59 -1.82 -1.66
CA PHE A 315 -29.25 -1.35 -2.01
C PHE A 315 -28.59 -0.54 -0.90
N ALA A 316 -27.28 -0.48 -0.95
CA ALA A 316 -26.45 0.40 -0.13
C ALA A 316 -25.51 1.19 -1.04
N MET A 317 -25.44 2.50 -0.86
CA MET A 317 -24.65 3.42 -1.64
C MET A 317 -23.85 4.35 -0.72
N VAL A 318 -22.61 4.61 -1.08
CA VAL A 318 -21.81 5.73 -0.56
C VAL A 318 -21.20 6.49 -1.74
N GLY A 319 -21.14 7.82 -1.61
CA GLY A 319 -20.57 8.69 -2.63
C GLY A 319 -19.77 9.82 -1.99
N TRP A 320 -18.76 10.30 -2.71
CA TRP A 320 -17.95 11.43 -2.28
C TRP A 320 -17.37 12.20 -3.46
N VAL A 321 -17.05 13.46 -3.21
CA VAL A 321 -16.40 14.35 -4.19
C VAL A 321 -14.92 14.49 -3.86
N GLY A 322 -14.08 14.54 -4.89
CA GLY A 322 -12.64 14.76 -4.75
C GLY A 322 -11.81 13.51 -5.01
N LYS A 323 -10.67 13.39 -4.31
CA LYS A 323 -9.70 12.32 -4.55
C LYS A 323 -10.33 10.92 -4.45
N PRO A 324 -9.87 9.94 -5.23
CA PRO A 324 -10.40 8.57 -5.17
C PRO A 324 -10.24 7.90 -3.80
N THR A 325 -9.20 8.24 -3.06
CA THR A 325 -8.86 7.62 -1.77
C THR A 325 -8.69 8.67 -0.67
N GLY A 326 -9.01 8.28 0.57
CA GLY A 326 -8.88 9.16 1.72
C GLY A 326 -9.87 8.84 2.83
N VAL A 327 -9.92 9.75 3.80
CA VAL A 327 -10.92 9.75 4.87
C VAL A 327 -11.82 10.97 4.67
N TYR A 328 -13.12 10.74 4.59
CA TYR A 328 -14.13 11.75 4.30
C TYR A 328 -15.15 11.80 5.43
N GLN A 329 -15.41 13.01 5.92
CA GLN A 329 -16.49 13.25 6.85
C GLN A 329 -17.82 13.38 6.08
N TRP A 330 -18.92 12.97 6.67
CA TRP A 330 -20.24 13.16 6.08
C TRP A 330 -20.58 14.66 5.99
N THR A 331 -21.23 15.04 4.92
CA THR A 331 -21.64 16.43 4.66
C THR A 331 -23.04 16.45 4.07
N ALA A 332 -23.64 17.62 3.99
CA ALA A 332 -24.97 17.75 3.38
C ALA A 332 -24.98 17.51 1.84
N GLY A 333 -23.83 17.51 1.17
CA GLY A 333 -23.81 17.42 -0.30
C GLY A 333 -22.62 16.77 -0.95
N THR A 334 -21.46 16.63 -0.28
CA THR A 334 -20.23 16.14 -0.93
C THR A 334 -19.81 14.74 -0.52
N THR A 335 -20.23 14.27 0.65
CA THR A 335 -20.03 12.89 1.11
C THR A 335 -21.34 12.36 1.64
N VAL A 336 -21.90 11.40 0.93
CA VAL A 336 -23.28 10.96 1.12
C VAL A 336 -23.36 9.45 1.30
N SER A 337 -24.36 9.00 2.05
CA SER A 337 -24.75 7.59 2.15
C SER A 337 -26.27 7.45 2.06
N PHE A 338 -26.70 6.43 1.35
CA PHE A 338 -28.10 6.06 1.25
C PHE A 338 -28.24 4.54 1.23
N VAL A 339 -29.18 4.02 2.02
CA VAL A 339 -29.55 2.61 2.05
C VAL A 339 -31.05 2.51 1.87
N SER A 340 -31.49 1.62 0.98
CA SER A 340 -32.89 1.26 0.79
C SER A 340 -33.07 -0.21 1.11
N GLN A 341 -34.06 -0.53 1.94
CA GLN A 341 -34.47 -1.90 2.23
C GLN A 341 -35.93 -2.10 1.79
N ASN A 342 -36.16 -3.19 1.05
CA ASN A 342 -37.50 -3.53 0.50
C ASN A 342 -38.11 -2.38 -0.34
N GLY A 343 -37.34 -1.84 -1.26
CA GLY A 343 -37.72 -0.67 -2.04
C GLY A 343 -37.80 0.58 -1.18
N PRO A 344 -38.73 1.53 -1.46
CA PRO A 344 -38.85 2.79 -0.71
C PRO A 344 -39.46 2.62 0.68
N THR A 345 -39.80 1.41 1.11
CA THR A 345 -40.53 1.16 2.37
C THR A 345 -39.68 1.51 3.58
N MET A 346 -38.41 1.21 3.56
CA MET A 346 -37.46 1.53 4.63
C MET A 346 -36.21 2.14 4.03
N THR A 347 -35.89 3.36 4.35
CA THR A 347 -34.74 4.10 3.85
C THR A 347 -33.90 4.66 4.98
N TYR A 348 -32.57 4.71 4.75
CA TYR A 348 -31.60 5.25 5.68
C TYR A 348 -30.71 6.26 4.93
N SER A 349 -30.38 7.34 5.62
CA SER A 349 -29.53 8.41 5.07
C SER A 349 -28.51 8.88 6.10
N HIS A 350 -27.38 9.40 5.63
CA HIS A 350 -26.43 10.12 6.49
C HIS A 350 -27.00 11.40 7.09
N LEU A 351 -28.23 11.76 6.73
CA LEU A 351 -28.96 12.92 7.24
C LEU A 351 -30.17 12.51 8.10
N TYR A 352 -30.42 13.25 9.14
CA TYR A 352 -31.68 13.24 9.88
C TYR A 352 -32.20 14.67 10.06
N GLY A 353 -33.17 15.06 9.25
CA GLY A 353 -33.58 16.45 9.10
C GLY A 353 -32.42 17.29 8.55
N LYS A 354 -31.99 18.30 9.30
CA LYS A 354 -30.83 19.14 8.96
C LYS A 354 -29.49 18.62 9.56
N ASN A 355 -29.54 17.59 10.40
CA ASN A 355 -28.37 17.08 11.10
C ASN A 355 -27.64 16.05 10.23
N VAL A 356 -26.33 16.21 10.15
CA VAL A 356 -25.43 15.26 9.48
C VAL A 356 -24.95 14.23 10.50
N SER A 357 -24.92 12.95 10.12
CA SER A 357 -24.40 11.89 10.97
C SER A 357 -22.93 12.10 11.30
N GLY A 358 -22.53 11.75 12.51
CA GLY A 358 -21.11 11.54 12.81
C GLY A 358 -20.58 10.25 12.17
N GLY A 359 -19.26 10.01 12.32
CA GLY A 359 -18.54 8.93 11.65
C GLY A 359 -17.90 9.39 10.36
N SER A 360 -17.40 8.47 9.54
CA SER A 360 -16.65 8.78 8.33
C SER A 360 -16.72 7.66 7.29
N LEU A 361 -16.36 8.01 6.06
CA LEU A 361 -16.04 7.10 4.97
C LEU A 361 -14.52 7.05 4.83
N GLN A 362 -13.94 5.86 4.90
CA GLN A 362 -12.53 5.61 4.61
C GLN A 362 -12.42 4.77 3.35
N VAL A 363 -11.71 5.26 2.35
CA VAL A 363 -11.52 4.61 1.05
C VAL A 363 -10.05 4.33 0.83
N ASN A 364 -9.72 3.06 0.68
CA ASN A 364 -8.40 2.60 0.32
C ASN A 364 -8.47 2.01 -1.09
N ASN A 365 -7.56 2.42 -1.97
CA ASN A 365 -7.44 1.83 -3.29
C ASN A 365 -6.10 1.09 -3.35
N GLU A 366 -6.16 -0.24 -3.49
CA GLU A 366 -4.94 -1.05 -3.49
C GLU A 366 -4.48 -1.42 -4.88
N HIS A 367 -5.42 -1.71 -5.75
CA HIS A 367 -5.17 -2.14 -7.11
C HIS A 367 -6.06 -1.36 -8.07
N GLU A 368 -5.65 -1.25 -9.32
CA GLU A 368 -6.44 -0.59 -10.37
C GLU A 368 -7.85 -1.19 -10.52
N THR A 369 -8.05 -2.43 -10.07
CA THR A 369 -9.30 -3.19 -10.22
C THR A 369 -10.20 -3.18 -8.99
N TRP A 370 -9.68 -2.96 -7.77
CA TRP A 370 -10.44 -3.09 -6.54
C TRP A 370 -10.52 -1.77 -5.77
N VAL A 371 -11.69 -1.49 -5.22
CA VAL A 371 -11.94 -0.41 -4.27
C VAL A 371 -12.37 -1.03 -2.96
N VAL A 372 -11.61 -0.76 -1.91
CA VAL A 372 -11.80 -1.32 -0.56
C VAL A 372 -11.90 -0.19 0.45
N GLY A 373 -12.72 -0.37 1.46
CA GLY A 373 -12.81 0.59 2.53
C GLY A 373 -13.93 0.27 3.52
N THR A 374 -14.14 1.20 4.43
CA THR A 374 -15.14 1.11 5.50
C THR A 374 -15.89 2.42 5.62
N PHE A 375 -17.08 2.37 6.19
CA PHE A 375 -17.80 3.56 6.59
C PHE A 375 -18.59 3.35 7.88
N THR A 376 -18.79 4.42 8.61
CA THR A 376 -19.58 4.46 9.83
C THR A 376 -20.52 5.65 9.83
N LEU A 377 -21.74 5.44 10.25
CA LEU A 377 -22.74 6.45 10.53
C LEU A 377 -23.16 6.26 11.98
N THR A 378 -22.87 7.22 12.85
CA THR A 378 -23.20 7.11 14.27
C THR A 378 -24.67 7.41 14.54
N SER A 379 -25.33 8.20 13.66
CA SER A 379 -26.73 8.60 13.76
C SER A 379 -27.32 8.78 12.36
N SER A 380 -27.47 7.65 11.63
CA SER A 380 -28.16 7.62 10.34
C SER A 380 -29.64 7.85 10.54
N GLY A 381 -30.26 8.82 9.84
CA GLY A 381 -31.69 8.98 9.80
C GLY A 381 -32.35 7.83 9.06
N TRP A 382 -33.48 7.34 9.56
CA TRP A 382 -34.33 6.37 8.87
C TRP A 382 -35.80 6.78 8.78
N ILE A 383 -36.42 6.32 7.71
CA ILE A 383 -37.87 6.53 7.46
C ILE A 383 -38.48 5.18 7.05
N GLU A 384 -39.56 4.81 7.73
CA GLU A 384 -40.47 3.74 7.32
C GLU A 384 -41.72 4.39 6.72
N SER A 385 -41.92 4.20 5.40
CA SER A 385 -42.94 4.91 4.63
C SER A 385 -44.34 4.30 4.72
N VAL A 386 -44.53 3.22 5.48
CA VAL A 386 -45.87 2.59 5.68
C VAL A 386 -46.72 3.52 6.57
N PRO A 387 -47.94 3.90 6.15
CA PRO A 387 -48.78 4.80 6.92
C PRO A 387 -49.23 4.23 8.27
N PRO A 388 -49.18 5.00 9.38
CA PRO A 388 -48.52 6.29 9.46
C PRO A 388 -46.98 6.14 9.42
N PRO A 389 -46.28 7.02 8.71
CA PRO A 389 -44.84 6.91 8.58
C PRO A 389 -44.12 7.04 9.93
N LYS A 390 -43.05 6.25 10.10
CA LYS A 390 -42.19 6.30 11.28
C LYS A 390 -40.80 6.76 10.87
N TYR A 391 -40.13 7.41 11.78
CA TYR A 391 -38.74 7.89 11.53
C TYR A 391 -37.94 7.93 12.83
N GLY A 392 -36.62 7.91 12.69
CA GLY A 392 -35.71 7.95 13.83
C GLY A 392 -34.27 7.94 13.38
N THR A 393 -33.38 7.56 14.29
CA THR A 393 -31.97 7.43 14.01
C THR A 393 -31.47 6.06 14.45
N THR A 394 -30.45 5.58 13.76
CA THR A 394 -29.69 4.34 14.08
C THR A 394 -28.26 4.45 13.64
N SER A 395 -27.39 3.61 14.17
CA SER A 395 -26.02 3.49 13.66
C SER A 395 -25.98 2.57 12.44
N ILE A 396 -25.08 2.85 11.51
CA ILE A 396 -24.74 1.95 10.40
C ILE A 396 -23.23 1.80 10.32
N ARG A 397 -22.77 0.57 10.15
CA ARG A 397 -21.39 0.26 9.77
C ARG A 397 -21.40 -0.41 8.41
N GLY A 398 -20.39 -0.09 7.59
CA GLY A 398 -20.23 -0.75 6.31
C GLY A 398 -18.78 -1.07 6.03
N VAL A 399 -18.57 -2.11 5.26
CA VAL A 399 -17.31 -2.45 4.62
C VAL A 399 -17.59 -2.78 3.15
N PHE A 400 -16.71 -2.39 2.28
CA PHE A 400 -16.86 -2.68 0.86
C PHE A 400 -15.55 -3.19 0.26
N ARG A 401 -15.69 -4.16 -0.61
CA ARG A 401 -14.66 -4.70 -1.51
C ARG A 401 -15.34 -4.95 -2.85
N VAL A 402 -15.21 -4.00 -3.74
CA VAL A 402 -15.91 -3.97 -5.03
C VAL A 402 -14.95 -3.73 -6.17
N LYS A 403 -15.30 -4.21 -7.36
CA LYS A 403 -14.53 -3.93 -8.57
C LYS A 403 -14.81 -2.51 -9.05
N ARG A 404 -13.77 -1.89 -9.57
CA ARG A 404 -13.89 -0.64 -10.31
C ARG A 404 -14.53 -0.94 -11.67
N VAL A 405 -15.56 -0.17 -12.05
CA VAL A 405 -16.29 -0.25 -13.33
C VAL A 405 -15.96 0.96 -14.19
#